data_4750e8f00e819513bec526d50829c61e
#
_entry.id   4750e8f00e819513bec526d50829c61e
#
_cell.length_a   1.000
_cell.length_b   1.000
_cell.length_c   1.000
_cell.angle_alpha   90.00
_cell.angle_beta   90.00
_cell.angle_gamma   90.00
#
_symmetry.space_group_name_H-M   'P 1'
#
loop_
_entity.id
_entity.type
_entity.pdbx_description
1 polymer ?
#
loop_
_entity_poly.entity_id
_entity_poly.type
_entity_poly.pdbx_seq_one_letter_code
_entity_poly.pdbx_strand_id
1 'polypeptide(L)'
;MDRQKILIADDEPAIRLLVSRMLGEEYVILEAADGEEALDIAERQQPALILMDLMMPKVDGYAACLRIKADQVTKEIPVVMLTAIGHELNRRFAEEMGANGYITKPFTRKALLEEMRRLLPPA
;
A
#
# COMPACT_ATOMS: atom_id res chain seq x y z
N MET A 1 8.79 21.93 4.48
CA MET A 1 8.07 20.81 5.14
C MET A 1 8.39 19.51 4.44
N ASP A 2 8.58 18.49 5.24
CA ASP A 2 8.92 17.18 4.69
C ASP A 2 7.70 16.56 4.03
N ARG A 3 7.92 15.97 2.87
CA ARG A 3 6.86 15.25 2.17
C ARG A 3 6.64 13.90 2.85
N GLN A 4 5.39 13.46 2.90
CA GLN A 4 5.07 12.16 3.44
C GLN A 4 5.59 11.05 2.52
N LYS A 5 6.05 9.96 3.12
CA LYS A 5 6.55 8.79 2.38
C LYS A 5 5.39 7.82 2.13
N ILE A 6 5.27 7.40 0.89
CA ILE A 6 4.26 6.40 0.48
C ILE A 6 5.02 5.20 -0.07
N LEU A 7 4.75 4.03 0.48
CA LEU A 7 5.32 2.80 -0.06
C LEU A 7 4.33 2.19 -1.04
N ILE A 8 4.81 1.93 -2.27
CA ILE A 8 4.06 1.13 -3.24
C ILE A 8 4.74 -0.23 -3.38
N ALA A 9 4.02 -1.27 -2.99
CA ALA A 9 4.49 -2.65 -3.09
C ALA A 9 3.69 -3.37 -4.17
N ASP A 10 4.33 -3.64 -5.29
CA ASP A 10 3.72 -4.29 -6.44
C ASP A 10 4.85 -4.91 -7.27
N ASP A 11 4.69 -6.15 -7.72
CA ASP A 11 5.72 -6.82 -8.50
C ASP A 11 5.79 -6.33 -9.94
N GLU A 12 4.80 -5.57 -10.41
CA GLU A 12 4.80 -5.00 -11.76
C GLU A 12 5.43 -3.61 -11.76
N PRO A 13 6.61 -3.44 -12.40
CA PRO A 13 7.25 -2.12 -12.48
C PRO A 13 6.36 -1.05 -13.10
N ALA A 14 5.50 -1.44 -14.05
CA ALA A 14 4.58 -0.50 -14.69
C ALA A 14 3.60 0.12 -13.70
N ILE A 15 3.10 -0.67 -12.74
CA ILE A 15 2.19 -0.17 -11.71
C ILE A 15 2.92 0.78 -10.76
N ARG A 16 4.14 0.42 -10.34
CA ARG A 16 4.93 1.30 -9.48
C ARG A 16 5.19 2.64 -10.15
N LEU A 17 5.53 2.61 -11.45
CA LEU A 17 5.75 3.84 -12.21
C LEU A 17 4.46 4.66 -12.33
N LEU A 18 3.34 3.99 -12.61
CA LEU A 18 2.04 4.66 -12.72
C LEU A 18 1.68 5.39 -11.43
N VAL A 19 1.83 4.72 -10.30
CA VAL A 19 1.54 5.32 -8.99
C VAL A 19 2.47 6.50 -8.73
N SER A 20 3.76 6.35 -9.02
CA SER A 20 4.72 7.46 -8.87
C SER A 20 4.30 8.69 -9.65
N ARG A 21 3.84 8.48 -10.88
CA ARG A 21 3.38 9.60 -11.72
C ARG A 21 2.08 10.21 -11.23
N MET A 22 1.15 9.37 -10.77
CA MET A 22 -0.12 9.84 -10.24
C MET A 22 0.06 10.71 -9.00
N LEU A 23 1.00 10.35 -8.14
CA LEU A 23 1.24 11.06 -6.89
C LEU A 23 2.13 12.29 -7.08
N GLY A 24 2.92 12.30 -8.15
CA GLY A 24 3.77 13.43 -8.51
C GLY A 24 4.79 13.76 -7.44
N GLU A 25 5.02 15.04 -7.24
CA GLU A 25 6.04 15.50 -6.29
C GLU A 25 5.48 15.79 -4.88
N GLU A 26 4.20 15.56 -4.67
CA GLU A 26 3.58 15.77 -3.36
C GLU A 26 4.09 14.80 -2.29
N TYR A 27 4.56 13.64 -2.72
CA TYR A 27 4.96 12.54 -1.83
C TYR A 27 6.35 12.00 -2.19
N VAL A 28 7.00 11.42 -1.21
CA VAL A 28 8.21 10.63 -1.46
C VAL A 28 7.76 9.18 -1.69
N ILE A 29 8.08 8.63 -2.85
CA ILE A 29 7.64 7.29 -3.21
C ILE A 29 8.75 6.28 -2.92
N LEU A 30 8.42 5.28 -2.12
CA LEU A 30 9.27 4.13 -1.86
C LEU A 30 8.67 2.95 -2.61
N GLU A 31 9.51 2.09 -3.17
CA GLU A 31 9.04 0.98 -4.00
C GLU A 31 9.52 -0.36 -3.47
N ALA A 32 8.65 -1.34 -3.51
CA ALA A 32 8.96 -2.73 -3.22
C ALA A 32 8.39 -3.63 -4.31
N ALA A 33 9.14 -4.63 -4.72
CA ALA A 33 8.75 -5.53 -5.80
C ALA A 33 8.16 -6.86 -5.28
N ASP A 34 8.23 -7.09 -3.99
CA ASP A 34 7.67 -8.30 -3.36
C ASP A 34 7.32 -8.01 -1.90
N GLY A 35 6.65 -8.95 -1.28
CA GLY A 35 6.17 -8.77 0.10
C GLY A 35 7.28 -8.73 1.13
N GLU A 36 8.37 -9.46 0.91
CA GLU A 36 9.50 -9.45 1.83
C GLU A 36 10.19 -8.09 1.84
N GLU A 37 10.42 -7.54 0.66
CA GLU A 37 10.98 -6.19 0.52
C GLU A 37 10.06 -5.14 1.13
N ALA A 38 8.74 -5.30 0.94
CA ALA A 38 7.75 -4.39 1.52
C ALA A 38 7.82 -4.38 3.04
N LEU A 39 7.94 -5.55 3.67
CA LEU A 39 8.07 -5.64 5.12
C LEU A 39 9.33 -4.95 5.63
N ASP A 40 10.43 -5.17 4.94
CA ASP A 40 11.70 -4.56 5.30
C ASP A 40 11.67 -3.04 5.20
N ILE A 41 11.13 -2.52 4.10
CA ILE A 41 11.02 -1.08 3.90
C ILE A 41 10.05 -0.46 4.91
N ALA A 42 8.91 -1.11 5.17
CA ALA A 42 7.96 -0.62 6.15
C ALA A 42 8.59 -0.45 7.52
N GLU A 43 9.39 -1.41 7.95
CA GLU A 43 10.04 -1.37 9.24
C GLU A 43 11.12 -0.28 9.30
N ARG A 44 11.98 -0.23 8.28
CA ARG A 44 13.11 0.71 8.27
C ARG A 44 12.72 2.15 7.99
N GLN A 45 11.78 2.36 7.07
CA GLN A 45 11.42 3.71 6.60
C GLN A 45 10.16 4.26 7.24
N GLN A 46 9.32 3.41 7.80
CA GLN A 46 8.05 3.77 8.43
C GLN A 46 7.26 4.79 7.61
N PRO A 47 6.80 4.40 6.40
CA PRO A 47 6.04 5.30 5.55
C PRO A 47 4.71 5.72 6.20
N ALA A 48 4.15 6.82 5.72
CA ALA A 48 2.88 7.30 6.22
C ALA A 48 1.69 6.45 5.75
N LEU A 49 1.88 5.71 4.65
CA LEU A 49 0.85 4.85 4.09
C LEU A 49 1.50 3.83 3.16
N ILE A 50 0.92 2.65 3.09
CA ILE A 50 1.38 1.58 2.20
C ILE A 50 0.27 1.22 1.22
N LEU A 51 0.60 1.22 -0.08
CA LEU A 51 -0.24 0.68 -1.14
C LEU A 51 0.31 -0.71 -1.45
N MET A 52 -0.49 -1.74 -1.24
CA MET A 52 -0.02 -3.13 -1.27
C MET A 52 -0.81 -3.97 -2.26
N ASP A 53 -0.14 -4.50 -3.28
CA ASP A 53 -0.75 -5.46 -4.20
C ASP A 53 -0.98 -6.78 -3.45
N LEU A 54 -2.10 -7.43 -3.74
CA LEU A 54 -2.41 -8.72 -3.14
C LEU A 54 -1.52 -9.84 -3.63
N MET A 55 -1.21 -9.83 -4.92
CA MET A 55 -0.52 -10.93 -5.59
C MET A 55 0.94 -10.57 -5.84
N MET A 56 1.81 -10.96 -4.94
CA MET A 56 3.25 -10.72 -5.07
C MET A 56 4.03 -12.00 -4.76
N PRO A 57 5.25 -12.16 -5.34
CA PRO A 57 6.09 -13.29 -5.00
C PRO A 57 6.65 -13.19 -3.58
N LYS A 58 7.17 -14.27 -3.09
CA LYS A 58 7.78 -14.47 -1.77
C LYS A 58 6.77 -14.40 -0.64
N VAL A 59 6.32 -13.19 -0.29
CA VAL A 59 5.26 -12.99 0.70
C VAL A 59 4.16 -12.23 -0.01
N ASP A 60 2.97 -12.79 -0.09
CA ASP A 60 1.85 -12.12 -0.74
C ASP A 60 1.33 -10.95 0.08
N GLY A 61 0.47 -10.13 -0.53
CA GLY A 61 -0.03 -8.92 0.11
C GLY A 61 -0.85 -9.16 1.37
N TYR A 62 -1.60 -10.26 1.42
CA TYR A 62 -2.36 -10.59 2.63
C TYR A 62 -1.42 -10.90 3.80
N ALA A 63 -0.45 -11.77 3.57
CA ALA A 63 0.51 -12.14 4.60
C ALA A 63 1.34 -10.94 5.03
N ALA A 64 1.76 -10.10 4.09
CA ALA A 64 2.52 -8.90 4.40
C ALA A 64 1.69 -7.94 5.25
N CYS A 65 0.43 -7.71 4.90
CA CYS A 65 -0.46 -6.85 5.67
C CYS A 65 -0.63 -7.36 7.10
N LEU A 66 -0.87 -8.67 7.24
CA LEU A 66 -1.03 -9.27 8.56
C LEU A 66 0.21 -9.03 9.42
N ARG A 67 1.40 -9.23 8.87
CA ARG A 67 2.65 -9.00 9.59
C ARG A 67 2.86 -7.54 9.97
N ILE A 68 2.54 -6.63 9.04
CA ILE A 68 2.62 -5.18 9.32
C ILE A 68 1.73 -4.81 10.50
N LYS A 69 0.51 -5.34 10.52
CA LYS A 69 -0.45 -5.01 11.58
C LYS A 69 -0.15 -5.71 12.91
N ALA A 70 0.65 -6.74 12.90
CA ALA A 70 1.04 -7.46 14.11
C ALA A 70 2.32 -6.92 14.76
N ASP A 71 3.10 -6.11 14.04
CA ASP A 71 4.39 -5.61 14.51
C ASP A 71 4.22 -4.26 15.21
N GLN A 72 4.83 -4.11 16.39
CA GLN A 72 4.74 -2.88 17.19
C GLN A 72 5.25 -1.65 16.45
N VAL A 73 6.22 -1.83 15.56
CA VAL A 73 6.85 -0.73 14.82
C VAL A 73 5.95 -0.23 13.68
N THR A 74 5.20 -1.14 13.03
CA THR A 74 4.48 -0.82 11.80
C THR A 74 2.96 -0.87 11.91
N LYS A 75 2.43 -1.35 13.00
CA LYS A 75 0.97 -1.61 13.13
C LYS A 75 0.07 -0.40 12.90
N GLU A 76 0.56 0.79 13.15
CA GLU A 76 -0.22 2.02 12.98
C GLU A 76 -0.20 2.57 11.56
N ILE A 77 0.65 2.01 10.69
CA ILE A 77 0.74 2.47 9.29
C ILE A 77 -0.51 2.03 8.53
N PRO A 78 -1.26 2.96 7.93
CA PRO A 78 -2.42 2.57 7.11
C PRO A 78 -1.97 1.75 5.90
N VAL A 79 -2.67 0.65 5.65
CA VAL A 79 -2.43 -0.22 4.49
C VAL A 79 -3.65 -0.20 3.60
N VAL A 80 -3.47 0.16 2.33
CA VAL A 80 -4.50 0.12 1.30
C VAL A 80 -4.16 -1.02 0.35
N MET A 81 -5.05 -1.99 0.23
CA MET A 81 -4.83 -3.11 -0.69
C MET A 81 -5.21 -2.73 -2.11
N LEU A 82 -4.34 -3.09 -3.07
CA LEU A 82 -4.61 -2.94 -4.49
C LEU A 82 -5.00 -4.31 -5.03
N THR A 83 -6.13 -4.42 -5.68
CA THR A 83 -6.65 -5.71 -6.09
C THR A 83 -7.25 -5.66 -7.49
N ALA A 84 -7.31 -6.81 -8.15
CA ALA A 84 -7.99 -6.93 -9.43
C ALA A 84 -9.50 -6.77 -9.26
N ILE A 85 -10.16 -6.43 -10.34
CA ILE A 85 -11.58 -6.06 -10.39
C ILE A 85 -12.50 -7.04 -9.67
N GLY A 86 -13.38 -6.50 -8.84
CA GLY A 86 -14.67 -7.11 -8.56
C GLY A 86 -14.74 -8.24 -7.55
N HIS A 87 -13.73 -8.46 -6.73
CA HIS A 87 -13.81 -9.55 -5.78
C HIS A 87 -14.18 -9.08 -4.38
N GLU A 88 -15.46 -9.21 -4.04
CA GLU A 88 -15.95 -9.06 -2.68
C GLU A 88 -15.16 -9.92 -1.69
N LEU A 89 -14.78 -11.12 -2.13
CA LEU A 89 -13.98 -12.03 -1.32
C LEU A 89 -12.62 -11.42 -0.98
N ASN A 90 -11.96 -10.79 -1.95
CA ASN A 90 -10.68 -10.12 -1.73
C ASN A 90 -10.82 -8.97 -0.73
N ARG A 91 -11.92 -8.24 -0.82
CA ARG A 91 -12.20 -7.15 0.09
C ARG A 91 -12.35 -7.64 1.53
N ARG A 92 -13.09 -8.74 1.72
CA ARG A 92 -13.28 -9.34 3.04
C ARG A 92 -11.95 -9.83 3.62
N PHE A 93 -11.13 -10.50 2.82
CA PHE A 93 -9.82 -10.95 3.27
C PHE A 93 -8.93 -9.77 3.66
N ALA A 94 -8.94 -8.71 2.87
CA ALA A 94 -8.16 -7.52 3.18
C ALA A 94 -8.57 -6.95 4.54
N GLU A 95 -9.88 -6.84 4.80
CA GLU A 95 -10.39 -6.34 6.07
C GLU A 95 -9.98 -7.25 7.23
N GLU A 96 -10.06 -8.57 7.06
CA GLU A 96 -9.66 -9.54 8.08
C GLU A 96 -8.18 -9.46 8.41
N MET A 97 -7.34 -9.12 7.42
CA MET A 97 -5.90 -8.94 7.63
C MET A 97 -5.57 -7.60 8.26
N GLY A 98 -6.56 -6.76 8.50
CA GLY A 98 -6.37 -5.47 9.13
C GLY A 98 -6.10 -4.32 8.17
N ALA A 99 -6.35 -4.52 6.87
CA ALA A 99 -6.18 -3.44 5.90
C ALA A 99 -7.15 -2.30 6.20
N ASN A 100 -6.66 -1.08 6.00
CA ASN A 100 -7.43 0.13 6.29
C ASN A 100 -8.25 0.60 5.10
N GLY A 101 -7.88 0.18 3.90
CA GLY A 101 -8.54 0.58 2.68
C GLY A 101 -8.32 -0.42 1.56
N TYR A 102 -8.93 -0.12 0.43
CA TYR A 102 -9.03 -1.06 -0.67
C TYR A 102 -9.29 -0.28 -1.96
N ILE A 103 -8.50 -0.54 -2.99
CA ILE A 103 -8.68 0.07 -4.30
C ILE A 103 -8.65 -1.01 -5.36
N THR A 104 -9.60 -0.97 -6.28
CA THR A 104 -9.71 -1.94 -7.37
C THR A 104 -8.92 -1.46 -8.59
N LYS A 105 -8.11 -2.33 -9.16
CA LYS A 105 -7.42 -2.07 -10.43
C LYS A 105 -8.38 -2.30 -11.60
N PRO A 106 -8.34 -1.50 -12.65
CA PRO A 106 -7.56 -0.27 -12.78
C PRO A 106 -8.18 0.88 -11.99
N PHE A 107 -7.35 1.77 -11.50
CA PHE A 107 -7.81 2.91 -10.71
C PHE A 107 -7.38 4.23 -11.35
N THR A 108 -8.12 5.29 -11.03
CA THR A 108 -7.79 6.65 -11.48
C THR A 108 -6.96 7.35 -10.41
N ARG A 109 -6.27 8.42 -10.82
CA ARG A 109 -5.56 9.28 -9.88
C ARG A 109 -6.52 9.81 -8.80
N LYS A 110 -7.72 10.21 -9.21
CA LYS A 110 -8.73 10.73 -8.30
C LYS A 110 -9.10 9.70 -7.23
N ALA A 111 -9.39 8.46 -7.63
CA ALA A 111 -9.75 7.40 -6.70
C ALA A 111 -8.61 7.08 -5.74
N LEU A 112 -7.38 7.04 -6.25
CA LEU A 112 -6.21 6.79 -5.43
C LEU A 112 -6.02 7.89 -4.39
N LEU A 113 -6.07 9.14 -4.81
CA LEU A 113 -5.88 10.27 -3.90
C LEU A 113 -6.98 10.38 -2.85
N GLU A 114 -8.23 10.11 -3.24
CA GLU A 114 -9.35 10.14 -2.28
C GLU A 114 -9.15 9.12 -1.17
N GLU A 115 -8.79 7.89 -1.53
CA GLU A 115 -8.58 6.85 -0.53
C GLU A 115 -7.37 7.15 0.35
N MET A 116 -6.28 7.63 -0.24
CA MET A 116 -5.10 8.00 0.52
C MET A 116 -5.39 9.13 1.51
N ARG A 117 -6.06 10.18 1.05
CA ARG A 117 -6.36 11.34 1.90
C ARG A 117 -7.27 10.99 3.07
N ARG A 118 -8.16 10.03 2.86
CA ARG A 118 -9.03 9.54 3.93
C ARG A 118 -8.23 8.91 5.07
N LEU A 119 -7.10 8.31 4.75
CA LEU A 119 -6.32 7.49 5.69
C LEU A 119 -5.02 8.14 6.16
N LEU A 120 -4.47 9.07 5.38
CA LEU A 120 -3.20 9.69 5.73
C LEU A 120 -3.35 10.55 6.99
N PRO A 121 -2.36 10.47 7.90
CA PRO A 121 -2.34 11.38 9.03
C PRO A 121 -2.07 12.81 8.54
N PRO A 122 -2.42 13.82 9.34
CA PRO A 122 -2.09 15.20 8.98
C PRO A 122 -0.59 15.38 8.76
N ALA A 123 -0.24 16.17 7.76
CA ALA A 123 1.16 16.43 7.45
C ALA A 123 1.79 17.36 8.51
#